data_9400712110ece15f18856b84cd9a4b35
#
_entry.id   9400712110ece15f18856b84cd9a4b35
#
_cell.length_a   1.000
_cell.length_b   1.000
_cell.length_c   1.000
_cell.angle_alpha   90.00
_cell.angle_beta   90.00
_cell.angle_gamma   90.00
#
_symmetry.space_group_name_H-M   'P 1'
#
loop_
_entity.id
_entity.type
_entity.pdbx_description
1 polymer ?
#
loop_
_entity_poly.entity_id
_entity_poly.type
_entity_poly.pdbx_seq_one_letter_code
_entity_poly.pdbx_strand_id
1 'polypeptide(L)'
;MAETSGFWTTSASPTGHQVASYTQAHHSTALMLAAGARGLDGVATSYLNGLAVTAGSGKVTVGTGGALVDGKWYTNSAAIDHTISSPTAGTERIDRIVLRATWSNYTVRCVKLAGTASSSPKPPALTQTRGTTFEISLAQVRVTSAGVITVTDERYPAENTQTMPVLAVGEVETLVASSSIPVRQVIIPERWQGATLVGITGALFTVSSSGAVAVRVYNATIAQNLLTANLSIAAGNRRTHSTSVNASYKTLTKGDLIQIFVESAGTGAKGLQVDLIALSKA
;
A
#
# COMPACT_ATOMS: atom_id res chain seq x y z
N MET A 1 -19.99 -2.80 -21.42
CA MET A 1 -18.56 -2.74 -21.04
C MET A 1 -18.48 -2.36 -19.57
N ALA A 2 -17.76 -3.14 -18.79
CA ALA A 2 -17.64 -2.95 -17.33
C ALA A 2 -16.43 -2.10 -16.91
N GLU A 3 -15.48 -1.88 -17.84
CA GLU A 3 -14.25 -1.11 -17.60
C GLU A 3 -14.38 0.31 -18.12
N THR A 4 -13.98 1.28 -17.29
CA THR A 4 -13.91 2.69 -17.67
C THR A 4 -12.53 3.23 -17.30
N SER A 5 -11.91 3.95 -18.22
CA SER A 5 -10.68 4.69 -18.00
C SER A 5 -10.84 6.09 -18.62
N GLY A 6 -10.24 7.08 -18.00
CA GLY A 6 -10.37 8.45 -18.45
C GLY A 6 -9.04 9.16 -18.54
N PHE A 7 -8.95 9.94 -19.61
CA PHE A 7 -7.90 10.92 -19.84
C PHE A 7 -8.57 12.24 -20.17
N TRP A 8 -7.98 13.31 -19.77
CA TRP A 8 -8.43 14.62 -20.18
C TRP A 8 -7.96 14.83 -21.61
N THR A 9 -8.88 14.73 -22.57
CA THR A 9 -8.59 15.07 -23.95
C THR A 9 -8.66 16.59 -24.14
N THR A 10 -7.67 17.18 -24.76
CA THR A 10 -7.77 18.54 -25.28
C THR A 10 -8.65 18.51 -26.51
N SER A 11 -9.94 18.76 -26.36
CA SER A 11 -10.75 19.17 -27.50
C SER A 11 -10.34 20.60 -27.89
N ALA A 12 -10.09 20.83 -29.16
CA ALA A 12 -9.85 22.17 -29.67
C ALA A 12 -11.04 23.08 -29.29
N SER A 13 -10.76 24.17 -28.60
CA SER A 13 -11.77 25.17 -28.28
C SER A 13 -12.27 25.81 -29.59
N PRO A 14 -13.56 25.85 -29.84
CA PRO A 14 -14.10 26.50 -31.05
C PRO A 14 -13.97 28.04 -31.07
N THR A 15 -13.37 28.64 -30.04
CA THR A 15 -13.34 30.12 -29.87
C THR A 15 -11.93 30.71 -29.79
N GLY A 16 -10.95 30.13 -30.47
CA GLY A 16 -9.67 30.85 -30.76
C GLY A 16 -8.78 31.21 -29.53
N HIS A 17 -9.12 30.82 -28.32
CA HIS A 17 -8.19 30.89 -27.21
C HIS A 17 -7.10 29.83 -27.39
N GLN A 18 -5.84 30.25 -27.36
CA GLN A 18 -4.72 29.30 -27.26
C GLN A 18 -4.83 28.54 -25.95
N VAL A 19 -5.44 27.36 -26.02
CA VAL A 19 -5.38 26.41 -24.93
C VAL A 19 -3.98 25.87 -24.94
N ALA A 20 -3.20 26.15 -23.88
CA ALA A 20 -1.91 25.52 -23.72
C ALA A 20 -2.11 24.01 -23.87
N SER A 21 -1.41 23.44 -24.87
CA SER A 21 -1.50 22.00 -25.18
C SER A 21 -0.88 21.21 -24.05
N TYR A 22 -1.64 20.95 -22.98
CA TYR A 22 -1.25 20.04 -21.93
C TYR A 22 -1.34 18.63 -22.46
N THR A 23 -0.21 17.99 -22.62
CA THR A 23 -0.16 16.56 -22.95
C THR A 23 -0.64 15.74 -21.76
N GLN A 24 -1.11 14.54 -21.98
CA GLN A 24 -1.46 13.59 -20.91
C GLN A 24 -0.32 13.36 -19.92
N ALA A 25 0.95 13.43 -20.39
CA ALA A 25 2.12 13.38 -19.54
C ALA A 25 2.16 14.55 -18.55
N HIS A 26 1.79 15.77 -18.98
CA HIS A 26 1.72 16.94 -18.10
C HIS A 26 0.64 16.78 -17.03
N HIS A 27 -0.55 16.27 -17.39
CA HIS A 27 -1.62 16.00 -16.41
C HIS A 27 -1.21 14.92 -15.41
N SER A 28 -0.62 13.82 -15.87
CA SER A 28 -0.11 12.77 -14.99
C SER A 28 0.97 13.32 -14.05
N THR A 29 1.89 14.15 -14.56
CA THR A 29 2.94 14.80 -13.75
C THR A 29 2.33 15.77 -12.73
N ALA A 30 1.35 16.59 -13.11
CA ALA A 30 0.68 17.52 -12.20
C ALA A 30 -0.03 16.78 -11.06
N LEU A 31 -0.74 15.69 -11.37
CA LEU A 31 -1.36 14.84 -10.36
C LEU A 31 -0.32 14.16 -9.45
N MET A 32 0.82 13.70 -10.00
CA MET A 32 1.92 13.15 -9.23
C MET A 32 2.51 14.17 -8.25
N LEU A 33 2.70 15.40 -8.70
CA LEU A 33 3.18 16.50 -7.85
C LEU A 33 2.14 16.87 -6.78
N ALA A 34 0.86 16.94 -7.14
CA ALA A 34 -0.22 17.23 -6.20
C ALA A 34 -0.38 16.14 -5.12
N ALA A 35 -0.10 14.88 -5.44
CA ALA A 35 -0.13 13.77 -4.49
C ALA A 35 1.17 13.62 -3.68
N GLY A 36 2.10 14.56 -3.77
CA GLY A 36 3.33 14.59 -2.97
C GLY A 36 4.38 13.58 -3.42
N ALA A 37 4.55 13.39 -4.74
CA ALA A 37 5.62 12.59 -5.36
C ALA A 37 5.70 11.11 -4.93
N ARG A 38 4.75 10.60 -4.19
CA ARG A 38 4.55 9.17 -4.00
C ARG A 38 3.73 8.68 -5.17
N GLY A 39 4.28 7.79 -5.98
CA GLY A 39 3.74 7.35 -7.27
C GLY A 39 2.22 7.26 -7.28
N LEU A 40 1.58 7.88 -8.27
CA LEU A 40 0.14 7.80 -8.51
C LEU A 40 -0.23 6.45 -9.15
N ASP A 41 0.43 5.40 -8.70
CA ASP A 41 0.17 4.04 -9.13
C ASP A 41 -0.38 3.27 -7.94
N GLY A 42 -1.36 2.45 -8.18
CA GLY A 42 -1.86 1.53 -7.18
C GLY A 42 -3.37 1.35 -7.21
N VAL A 43 -3.84 0.42 -6.41
CA VAL A 43 -5.24 0.03 -6.30
C VAL A 43 -5.87 0.70 -5.10
N ALA A 44 -7.08 1.27 -5.27
CA ALA A 44 -7.91 1.72 -4.16
C ALA A 44 -8.54 0.48 -3.48
N THR A 45 -7.80 -0.11 -2.54
CA THR A 45 -8.16 -1.40 -1.94
C THR A 45 -9.42 -1.33 -1.09
N SER A 46 -9.79 -0.14 -0.60
CA SER A 46 -11.03 0.16 0.14
C SER A 46 -12.25 0.47 -0.76
N TYR A 47 -12.05 0.62 -2.08
CA TYR A 47 -13.12 0.95 -3.01
C TYR A 47 -13.71 -0.31 -3.65
N LEU A 48 -15.00 -0.59 -3.43
CA LEU A 48 -15.72 -1.79 -3.85
C LEU A 48 -14.97 -3.07 -3.37
N ASN A 49 -14.65 -4.00 -4.30
CA ASN A 49 -13.88 -5.22 -3.99
C ASN A 49 -12.37 -5.01 -4.19
N GLY A 50 -11.90 -3.76 -4.34
CA GLY A 50 -10.48 -3.42 -4.47
C GLY A 50 -9.75 -4.17 -5.58
N LEU A 51 -10.43 -4.53 -6.67
CA LEU A 51 -9.87 -5.31 -7.78
C LEU A 51 -9.23 -6.65 -7.33
N ALA A 52 -9.76 -7.27 -6.28
CA ALA A 52 -9.24 -8.55 -5.80
C ALA A 52 -9.33 -9.61 -6.89
N VAL A 53 -8.27 -10.42 -7.03
CA VAL A 53 -8.21 -11.52 -8.00
C VAL A 53 -8.47 -12.83 -7.27
N THR A 54 -9.46 -13.58 -7.73
CA THR A 54 -9.84 -14.87 -7.14
C THR A 54 -9.71 -16.00 -8.14
N ALA A 55 -9.26 -17.16 -7.66
CA ALA A 55 -9.17 -18.36 -8.50
C ALA A 55 -10.55 -18.98 -8.72
N GLY A 56 -10.80 -19.46 -9.95
CA GLY A 56 -11.94 -20.26 -10.35
C GLY A 56 -11.51 -21.47 -11.19
N SER A 57 -12.44 -22.29 -11.63
CA SER A 57 -12.15 -23.43 -12.49
C SER A 57 -11.77 -22.93 -13.90
N GLY A 58 -10.50 -23.14 -14.31
CA GLY A 58 -9.98 -22.74 -15.61
C GLY A 58 -9.93 -21.22 -15.85
N LYS A 59 -10.11 -20.40 -14.81
CA LYS A 59 -10.10 -18.93 -14.91
C LYS A 59 -9.69 -18.27 -13.61
N VAL A 60 -9.39 -17.00 -13.69
CA VAL A 60 -9.41 -16.08 -12.54
C VAL A 60 -10.39 -14.96 -12.78
N THR A 61 -10.98 -14.47 -11.71
CA THR A 61 -11.95 -13.37 -11.74
C THR A 61 -11.37 -12.17 -11.02
N VAL A 62 -11.32 -11.02 -11.68
CA VAL A 62 -10.97 -9.72 -11.08
C VAL A 62 -12.26 -9.07 -10.59
N GLY A 63 -12.33 -8.78 -9.31
CA GLY A 63 -13.49 -8.12 -8.69
C GLY A 63 -13.63 -6.66 -9.12
N THR A 64 -14.75 -6.05 -8.72
CA THR A 64 -15.00 -4.61 -8.95
C THR A 64 -14.03 -3.76 -8.14
N GLY A 65 -13.73 -2.55 -8.61
CA GLY A 65 -12.82 -1.64 -7.90
C GLY A 65 -12.27 -0.52 -8.77
N GLY A 66 -11.27 0.16 -8.26
CA GLY A 66 -10.60 1.25 -8.94
C GLY A 66 -9.10 1.29 -8.66
N ALA A 67 -8.37 1.96 -9.55
CA ALA A 67 -6.93 2.11 -9.46
C ALA A 67 -6.46 3.38 -10.17
N LEU A 68 -5.23 3.78 -9.86
CA LEU A 68 -4.43 4.72 -10.63
C LEU A 68 -3.28 3.96 -11.30
N VAL A 69 -3.03 4.24 -12.57
CA VAL A 69 -1.94 3.66 -13.35
C VAL A 69 -1.19 4.79 -14.05
N ASP A 70 -0.04 5.14 -13.57
CA ASP A 70 0.75 6.30 -14.01
C ASP A 70 -0.12 7.58 -14.10
N GLY A 71 -0.85 7.87 -13.01
CA GLY A 71 -1.74 9.03 -12.91
C GLY A 71 -3.03 8.96 -13.72
N LYS A 72 -3.35 7.82 -14.32
CA LYS A 72 -4.60 7.62 -15.08
C LYS A 72 -5.55 6.77 -14.26
N TRP A 73 -6.77 7.23 -14.10
CA TRP A 73 -7.76 6.48 -13.34
C TRP A 73 -8.34 5.30 -14.14
N TYR A 74 -8.63 4.25 -13.42
CA TYR A 74 -9.31 3.05 -13.90
C TYR A 74 -10.41 2.67 -12.93
N THR A 75 -11.58 2.29 -13.44
CA THR A 75 -12.64 1.69 -12.63
C THR A 75 -13.23 0.47 -13.34
N ASN A 76 -13.64 -0.49 -12.54
CA ASN A 76 -14.35 -1.68 -12.99
C ASN A 76 -15.61 -1.87 -12.15
N SER A 77 -16.78 -1.78 -12.79
CA SER A 77 -18.10 -1.90 -12.13
C SER A 77 -18.69 -3.31 -12.20
N ALA A 78 -18.06 -4.23 -12.94
CA ALA A 78 -18.46 -5.63 -13.02
C ALA A 78 -17.21 -6.54 -13.01
N ALA A 79 -17.33 -7.76 -12.50
CA ALA A 79 -16.23 -8.71 -12.46
C ALA A 79 -15.74 -9.05 -13.89
N ILE A 80 -14.43 -9.22 -14.04
CA ILE A 80 -13.75 -9.55 -15.30
C ILE A 80 -13.10 -10.92 -15.16
N ASP A 81 -13.45 -11.82 -16.06
CA ASP A 81 -12.87 -13.16 -16.11
C ASP A 81 -11.70 -13.23 -17.11
N HIS A 82 -10.62 -13.84 -16.68
CA HIS A 82 -9.49 -14.22 -17.54
C HIS A 82 -9.33 -15.71 -17.56
N THR A 83 -9.46 -16.32 -18.73
CA THR A 83 -9.25 -17.75 -18.93
C THR A 83 -7.79 -18.13 -18.69
N ILE A 84 -7.56 -19.17 -17.89
CA ILE A 84 -6.25 -19.73 -17.56
C ILE A 84 -6.21 -21.18 -18.03
N SER A 85 -5.53 -21.43 -19.15
CA SER A 85 -5.34 -22.78 -19.68
C SER A 85 -4.23 -23.50 -18.94
N SER A 86 -4.35 -24.81 -18.71
CA SER A 86 -3.28 -25.63 -18.14
C SER A 86 -2.08 -25.69 -19.10
N PRO A 87 -0.85 -25.65 -18.59
CA PRO A 87 0.35 -25.90 -19.38
C PRO A 87 0.51 -27.41 -19.72
N THR A 88 1.49 -27.71 -20.52
CA THR A 88 1.85 -29.11 -20.88
C THR A 88 2.19 -29.91 -19.62
N ALA A 89 1.92 -31.23 -19.67
CA ALA A 89 2.24 -32.16 -18.59
C ALA A 89 3.72 -32.04 -18.13
N GLY A 90 3.92 -32.06 -16.82
CA GLY A 90 5.25 -31.94 -16.20
C GLY A 90 5.78 -30.50 -16.09
N THR A 91 5.01 -29.49 -16.52
CA THR A 91 5.38 -28.09 -16.39
C THR A 91 4.34 -27.31 -15.60
N GLU A 92 4.73 -26.13 -15.18
CA GLU A 92 3.85 -25.11 -14.57
C GLU A 92 4.05 -23.78 -15.28
N ARG A 93 3.11 -22.87 -15.10
CA ARG A 93 3.22 -21.51 -15.63
C ARG A 93 2.76 -20.51 -14.59
N ILE A 94 3.37 -19.33 -14.59
CA ILE A 94 2.91 -18.18 -13.80
C ILE A 94 2.50 -17.10 -14.79
N ASP A 95 1.19 -16.84 -14.88
CA ASP A 95 0.63 -15.70 -15.57
C ASP A 95 0.58 -14.52 -14.61
N ARG A 96 0.39 -13.29 -15.12
CA ARG A 96 0.19 -12.12 -14.28
C ARG A 96 -1.05 -11.36 -14.75
N ILE A 97 -1.90 -10.95 -13.81
CA ILE A 97 -3.01 -10.06 -14.08
C ILE A 97 -2.54 -8.65 -13.76
N VAL A 98 -2.67 -7.75 -14.73
CA VAL A 98 -2.18 -6.37 -14.62
C VAL A 98 -3.23 -5.36 -15.06
N LEU A 99 -3.13 -4.14 -14.58
CA LEU A 99 -3.73 -2.98 -15.23
C LEU A 99 -2.67 -2.35 -16.13
N ARG A 100 -3.01 -2.19 -17.42
CA ARG A 100 -2.14 -1.65 -18.45
C ARG A 100 -2.69 -0.35 -18.96
N ALA A 101 -1.93 0.74 -18.79
CA ALA A 101 -2.13 2.00 -19.49
C ALA A 101 -1.42 1.96 -20.84
N THR A 102 -2.13 2.29 -21.91
CA THR A 102 -1.59 2.32 -23.28
C THR A 102 -1.87 3.69 -23.88
N TRP A 103 -0.78 4.40 -24.27
CA TRP A 103 -0.89 5.76 -24.80
C TRP A 103 -1.38 5.83 -26.23
N SER A 104 -1.10 4.81 -27.05
CA SER A 104 -1.51 4.79 -28.47
C SER A 104 -3.04 4.81 -28.68
N ASN A 105 -3.79 4.27 -27.71
CA ASN A 105 -5.26 4.25 -27.73
C ASN A 105 -5.91 4.90 -26.50
N TYR A 106 -5.08 5.53 -25.64
CA TYR A 106 -5.55 6.28 -24.48
C TYR A 106 -6.45 5.49 -23.52
N THR A 107 -6.08 4.27 -23.21
CA THR A 107 -6.87 3.41 -22.33
C THR A 107 -6.06 2.82 -21.19
N VAL A 108 -6.77 2.52 -20.08
CA VAL A 108 -6.30 1.56 -19.06
C VAL A 108 -7.22 0.35 -19.14
N ARG A 109 -6.64 -0.85 -19.18
CA ARG A 109 -7.38 -2.11 -19.24
C ARG A 109 -6.79 -3.14 -18.31
N CYS A 110 -7.65 -3.99 -17.76
CA CYS A 110 -7.24 -5.21 -17.10
C CYS A 110 -6.86 -6.26 -18.13
N VAL A 111 -5.63 -6.75 -18.09
CA VAL A 111 -5.12 -7.72 -19.06
C VAL A 111 -4.35 -8.84 -18.36
N LYS A 112 -4.34 -10.01 -18.99
CA LYS A 112 -3.52 -11.14 -18.60
C LYS A 112 -2.21 -11.14 -19.38
N LEU A 113 -1.09 -11.17 -18.69
CA LEU A 113 0.22 -11.47 -19.25
C LEU A 113 0.46 -12.97 -19.11
N ALA A 114 0.54 -13.68 -20.23
CA ALA A 114 0.83 -15.11 -20.20
C ALA A 114 2.32 -15.34 -19.91
N GLY A 115 2.62 -16.18 -18.95
CA GLY A 115 3.98 -16.63 -18.66
C GLY A 115 4.46 -17.73 -19.61
N THR A 116 5.68 -18.16 -19.42
CA THR A 116 6.27 -19.31 -20.14
C THR A 116 6.20 -20.54 -19.26
N ALA A 117 5.68 -21.64 -19.81
CA ALA A 117 5.63 -22.92 -19.12
C ALA A 117 7.04 -23.50 -18.95
N SER A 118 7.38 -23.92 -17.72
CA SER A 118 8.67 -24.56 -17.41
C SER A 118 8.57 -25.36 -16.10
N SER A 119 9.63 -26.08 -15.74
CA SER A 119 9.76 -26.73 -14.43
C SER A 119 10.05 -25.76 -13.30
N SER A 120 10.49 -24.53 -13.62
CA SER A 120 10.74 -23.44 -12.66
C SER A 120 10.23 -22.11 -13.27
N PRO A 121 8.90 -21.93 -13.34
CA PRO A 121 8.30 -20.79 -14.02
C PRO A 121 8.59 -19.47 -13.29
N LYS A 122 8.76 -18.41 -14.08
CA LYS A 122 8.86 -17.06 -13.57
C LYS A 122 7.68 -16.21 -14.09
N PRO A 123 7.16 -15.26 -13.30
CA PRO A 123 6.12 -14.38 -13.77
C PRO A 123 6.67 -13.45 -14.87
N PRO A 124 5.83 -13.05 -15.85
CA PRO A 124 6.19 -12.05 -16.85
C PRO A 124 6.65 -10.75 -16.18
N ALA A 125 7.67 -10.10 -16.72
CA ALA A 125 8.08 -8.77 -16.29
C ALA A 125 7.00 -7.73 -16.62
N LEU A 126 6.87 -6.70 -15.78
CA LEU A 126 6.01 -5.56 -16.06
C LEU A 126 6.71 -4.62 -17.06
N THR A 127 5.94 -4.06 -17.99
CA THR A 127 6.38 -2.98 -18.85
C THR A 127 6.04 -1.67 -18.16
N GLN A 128 7.04 -0.84 -17.84
CA GLN A 128 6.85 0.43 -17.14
C GLN A 128 7.54 1.58 -17.90
N THR A 129 7.15 1.76 -19.16
CA THR A 129 7.67 2.81 -20.05
C THR A 129 6.62 3.91 -20.19
N ARG A 130 6.83 5.02 -19.50
CA ARG A 130 5.94 6.20 -19.57
C ARG A 130 5.86 6.73 -21.01
N GLY A 131 4.68 7.15 -21.41
CA GLY A 131 4.43 7.64 -22.77
C GLY A 131 4.14 6.56 -23.81
N THR A 132 4.28 5.26 -23.47
CA THR A 132 3.94 4.14 -24.35
C THR A 132 3.06 3.10 -23.67
N THR A 133 3.61 2.35 -22.72
CA THR A 133 2.90 1.32 -21.95
C THR A 133 3.38 1.33 -20.52
N PHE A 134 2.45 1.39 -19.57
CA PHE A 134 2.76 1.30 -18.15
C PHE A 134 1.83 0.29 -17.47
N GLU A 135 2.40 -0.61 -16.68
CA GLU A 135 1.68 -1.71 -16.05
C GLU A 135 1.87 -1.70 -14.54
N ILE A 136 0.78 -1.97 -13.82
CA ILE A 136 0.83 -2.34 -12.40
C ILE A 136 0.25 -3.73 -12.22
N SER A 137 0.82 -4.52 -11.31
CA SER A 137 0.36 -5.88 -11.05
C SER A 137 -0.82 -5.89 -10.10
N LEU A 138 -1.81 -6.75 -10.39
CA LEU A 138 -2.86 -7.11 -9.45
C LEU A 138 -2.56 -8.45 -8.78
N ALA A 139 -2.09 -9.45 -9.53
CA ALA A 139 -1.78 -10.76 -8.99
C ALA A 139 -0.87 -11.59 -9.90
N GLN A 140 -0.10 -12.49 -9.30
CA GLN A 140 0.46 -13.65 -10.01
C GLN A 140 -0.53 -14.82 -9.96
N VAL A 141 -0.61 -15.54 -11.05
CA VAL A 141 -1.52 -16.67 -11.21
C VAL A 141 -0.69 -17.89 -11.62
N ARG A 142 -0.35 -18.72 -10.65
CA ARG A 142 0.33 -19.99 -10.92
C ARG A 142 -0.69 -21.03 -11.35
N VAL A 143 -0.41 -21.73 -12.43
CA VAL A 143 -1.23 -22.83 -12.93
C VAL A 143 -0.36 -24.06 -13.17
N THR A 144 -0.78 -25.20 -12.60
CA THR A 144 -0.13 -26.49 -12.79
C THR A 144 -0.67 -27.21 -14.03
N SER A 145 0.03 -28.24 -14.50
CA SER A 145 -0.45 -29.09 -15.59
C SER A 145 -1.77 -29.80 -15.26
N ALA A 146 -2.08 -30.00 -13.98
CA ALA A 146 -3.36 -30.52 -13.51
C ALA A 146 -4.50 -29.49 -13.48
N GLY A 147 -4.22 -28.25 -13.88
CA GLY A 147 -5.21 -27.17 -13.89
C GLY A 147 -5.47 -26.52 -12.53
N VAL A 148 -4.66 -26.82 -11.51
CA VAL A 148 -4.77 -26.16 -10.21
C VAL A 148 -4.27 -24.73 -10.33
N ILE A 149 -5.10 -23.76 -9.98
CA ILE A 149 -4.80 -22.33 -10.03
C ILE A 149 -4.57 -21.79 -8.61
N THR A 150 -3.42 -21.15 -8.39
CA THR A 150 -3.08 -20.45 -7.14
C THR A 150 -2.85 -18.98 -7.46
N VAL A 151 -3.49 -18.08 -6.70
CA VAL A 151 -3.37 -16.63 -6.87
C VAL A 151 -2.52 -16.08 -5.74
N THR A 152 -1.51 -15.30 -6.08
CA THR A 152 -0.72 -14.49 -5.14
C THR A 152 -1.06 -13.02 -5.39
N ASP A 153 -1.58 -12.35 -4.38
CA ASP A 153 -1.95 -10.92 -4.44
C ASP A 153 -0.67 -10.06 -4.57
N GLU A 154 -0.62 -9.22 -5.60
CA GLU A 154 0.45 -8.24 -5.83
C GLU A 154 -0.08 -6.80 -5.91
N ARG A 155 -1.31 -6.58 -5.48
CA ARG A 155 -1.89 -5.23 -5.50
C ARG A 155 -1.08 -4.31 -4.59
N TYR A 156 -0.64 -3.20 -5.14
CA TYR A 156 -0.03 -2.11 -4.38
C TYR A 156 -1.12 -1.07 -4.06
N PRO A 157 -1.36 -0.72 -2.78
CA PRO A 157 -2.37 0.27 -2.43
C PRO A 157 -2.02 1.66 -2.97
N ALA A 158 -2.98 2.31 -3.65
CA ALA A 158 -2.91 3.73 -4.04
C ALA A 158 -3.29 4.66 -2.88
N GLU A 159 -3.60 4.09 -1.73
CA GLU A 159 -4.14 4.81 -0.58
C GLU A 159 -3.07 5.72 0.01
N ASN A 160 -3.50 6.94 0.31
CA ASN A 160 -2.62 7.94 0.89
C ASN A 160 -2.28 7.54 2.34
N THR A 161 -1.11 6.95 2.54
CA THR A 161 -0.63 6.68 3.89
C THR A 161 -0.28 8.01 4.55
N GLN A 162 -1.00 8.33 5.62
CA GLN A 162 -0.66 9.45 6.49
C GLN A 162 0.30 8.96 7.58
N THR A 163 1.29 9.78 7.88
CA THR A 163 2.18 9.55 9.01
C THR A 163 1.90 10.60 10.07
N MET A 164 1.68 10.15 11.30
CA MET A 164 1.60 11.01 12.48
C MET A 164 2.86 10.81 13.33
N PRO A 165 3.86 11.68 13.20
CA PRO A 165 5.05 11.61 14.01
C PRO A 165 4.74 12.04 15.45
N VAL A 166 5.21 11.27 16.41
CA VAL A 166 5.09 11.56 17.84
C VAL A 166 6.50 11.52 18.46
N LEU A 167 7.03 12.67 18.81
CA LEU A 167 8.23 12.72 19.63
C LEU A 167 7.86 12.26 21.05
N ALA A 168 8.20 11.02 21.37
CA ALA A 168 7.81 10.39 22.63
C ALA A 168 8.76 10.76 23.77
N VAL A 169 10.06 10.83 23.49
CA VAL A 169 11.11 11.27 24.44
C VAL A 169 12.03 12.25 23.72
N GLY A 170 12.42 13.34 24.39
CA GLY A 170 13.29 14.36 23.81
C GLY A 170 14.64 13.81 23.35
N GLU A 171 15.21 14.42 22.31
CA GLU A 171 16.39 13.90 21.57
C GLU A 171 17.60 13.58 22.45
N VAL A 172 17.82 14.35 23.49
CA VAL A 172 18.97 14.21 24.43
C VAL A 172 18.61 13.49 25.71
N GLU A 173 17.33 13.21 25.92
CA GLU A 173 16.84 12.56 27.14
C GLU A 173 17.11 11.06 27.11
N THR A 174 17.63 10.52 28.20
CA THR A 174 17.84 9.08 28.36
C THR A 174 16.50 8.37 28.50
N LEU A 175 16.33 7.25 27.79
CA LEU A 175 15.14 6.45 27.92
C LEU A 175 15.08 5.78 29.30
N VAL A 176 13.91 5.84 29.92
CA VAL A 176 13.60 5.17 31.17
C VAL A 176 12.48 4.18 30.94
N ALA A 177 12.70 2.93 31.31
CA ALA A 177 11.68 1.90 31.18
C ALA A 177 10.58 2.07 32.23
N SER A 178 9.33 2.01 31.77
CA SER A 178 8.14 1.98 32.62
C SER A 178 6.98 1.34 31.87
N SER A 179 6.42 0.28 32.42
CA SER A 179 5.22 -0.38 31.88
C SER A 179 3.90 0.25 32.36
N SER A 180 3.96 1.10 33.38
CA SER A 180 2.79 1.71 34.02
C SER A 180 2.63 3.20 33.73
N ILE A 181 3.72 3.92 33.43
CA ILE A 181 3.70 5.35 33.15
C ILE A 181 4.05 5.57 31.68
N PRO A 182 3.12 6.11 30.85
CA PRO A 182 3.42 6.41 29.46
C PRO A 182 4.41 7.58 29.37
N VAL A 183 5.41 7.44 28.50
CA VAL A 183 6.36 8.53 28.20
C VAL A 183 5.72 9.62 27.35
N ARG A 184 4.65 9.28 26.63
CA ARG A 184 3.88 10.23 25.80
C ARG A 184 2.44 9.81 25.66
N GLN A 185 1.56 10.81 25.54
CA GLN A 185 0.18 10.63 25.18
C GLN A 185 -0.16 11.55 23.99
N VAL A 186 -0.99 11.07 23.08
CA VAL A 186 -1.46 11.83 21.93
C VAL A 186 -2.92 11.50 21.63
N ILE A 187 -3.70 12.49 21.25
CA ILE A 187 -5.11 12.34 20.87
C ILE A 187 -5.19 12.22 19.35
N ILE A 188 -5.92 11.24 18.85
CA ILE A 188 -6.18 11.07 17.43
C ILE A 188 -7.02 12.25 16.92
N PRO A 189 -6.51 13.03 15.95
CA PRO A 189 -7.20 14.21 15.42
C PRO A 189 -8.33 13.84 14.47
N GLU A 190 -9.23 14.79 14.19
CA GLU A 190 -10.39 14.66 13.28
C GLU A 190 -10.03 14.05 11.93
N ARG A 191 -8.94 14.51 11.30
CA ARG A 191 -8.49 14.03 9.98
C ARG A 191 -8.14 12.54 9.92
N TRP A 192 -8.02 11.88 11.07
CA TRP A 192 -7.75 10.45 11.21
C TRP A 192 -8.97 9.62 11.60
N GLN A 193 -10.17 10.25 11.62
CA GLN A 193 -11.42 9.56 11.88
C GLN A 193 -11.64 8.42 10.89
N GLY A 194 -11.70 7.20 11.39
CA GLY A 194 -11.89 5.98 10.56
C GLY A 194 -10.66 5.55 9.76
N ALA A 195 -9.50 6.20 9.95
CA ALA A 195 -8.25 5.77 9.32
C ALA A 195 -7.84 4.39 9.83
N THR A 196 -7.27 3.58 8.94
CA THR A 196 -6.80 2.24 9.27
C THR A 196 -5.29 2.26 9.53
N LEU A 197 -4.88 1.99 10.78
CA LEU A 197 -3.47 1.84 11.13
C LEU A 197 -2.87 0.64 10.38
N VAL A 198 -1.77 0.86 9.65
CA VAL A 198 -1.10 -0.17 8.84
C VAL A 198 0.32 -0.46 9.30
N GLY A 199 0.89 0.40 10.13
CA GLY A 199 2.21 0.18 10.69
C GLY A 199 2.59 1.23 11.73
N ILE A 200 3.62 0.91 12.49
CA ILE A 200 4.24 1.81 13.46
C ILE A 200 5.76 1.75 13.29
N THR A 201 6.40 2.91 13.20
CA THR A 201 7.86 3.04 13.16
C THR A 201 8.35 3.62 14.47
N GLY A 202 9.40 3.06 15.02
CA GLY A 202 10.16 3.65 16.14
C GLY A 202 11.56 4.03 15.71
N ALA A 203 12.02 5.20 16.12
CA ALA A 203 13.38 5.69 15.85
C ALA A 203 14.00 6.28 17.10
N LEU A 204 15.32 6.01 17.29
CA LEU A 204 16.13 6.54 18.38
C LEU A 204 17.05 7.65 17.86
N PHE A 205 17.24 8.69 18.65
CA PHE A 205 18.26 9.71 18.36
C PHE A 205 19.66 9.21 18.70
N THR A 206 19.80 8.50 19.83
CA THR A 206 21.02 7.75 20.18
C THR A 206 20.67 6.27 20.29
N VAL A 207 21.39 5.42 19.58
CA VAL A 207 21.16 3.96 19.59
C VAL A 207 21.52 3.33 20.92
N SER A 208 20.85 2.24 21.27
CA SER A 208 21.25 1.40 22.40
C SER A 208 22.57 0.69 22.08
N SER A 209 23.52 0.70 23.02
CA SER A 209 24.78 -0.03 22.90
C SER A 209 24.61 -1.52 23.25
N SER A 210 23.64 -1.87 24.09
CA SER A 210 23.26 -3.26 24.40
C SER A 210 21.81 -3.34 24.87
N GLY A 211 21.17 -4.49 24.63
CA GLY A 211 19.76 -4.68 24.89
C GLY A 211 18.85 -3.92 23.91
N ALA A 212 17.71 -4.48 23.59
CA ALA A 212 16.74 -3.85 22.72
C ALA A 212 15.92 -2.79 23.46
N VAL A 213 15.51 -1.75 22.74
CA VAL A 213 14.46 -0.82 23.18
C VAL A 213 13.12 -1.39 22.77
N ALA A 214 12.26 -1.70 23.73
CA ALA A 214 10.91 -2.21 23.48
C ALA A 214 9.88 -1.13 23.78
N VAL A 215 8.99 -0.88 22.82
CA VAL A 215 7.97 0.17 22.90
C VAL A 215 6.59 -0.45 22.74
N ARG A 216 5.71 -0.17 23.69
CA ARG A 216 4.30 -0.52 23.63
C ARG A 216 3.49 0.70 23.20
N VAL A 217 2.62 0.51 22.21
CA VAL A 217 1.67 1.54 21.73
C VAL A 217 0.26 1.08 22.06
N TYR A 218 -0.41 1.81 22.92
CA TYR A 218 -1.65 1.42 23.57
C TYR A 218 -2.74 2.47 23.32
N ASN A 219 -3.92 2.03 22.93
CA ASN A 219 -5.10 2.89 22.85
C ASN A 219 -5.84 2.81 24.19
N ALA A 220 -5.72 3.85 25.00
CA ALA A 220 -6.33 3.91 26.33
C ALA A 220 -7.85 4.04 26.30
N THR A 221 -8.41 4.59 25.21
CA THR A 221 -9.88 4.74 25.07
C THR A 221 -10.57 3.41 24.97
N ILE A 222 -9.98 2.45 24.26
CA ILE A 222 -10.52 1.10 24.08
C ILE A 222 -9.80 0.03 24.93
N ALA A 223 -8.81 0.44 25.73
CA ALA A 223 -7.99 -0.42 26.58
C ALA A 223 -7.28 -1.56 25.81
N GLN A 224 -6.67 -1.28 24.65
CA GLN A 224 -6.06 -2.28 23.78
C GLN A 224 -4.70 -1.87 23.24
N ASN A 225 -3.80 -2.85 23.05
CA ASN A 225 -2.55 -2.66 22.33
C ASN A 225 -2.82 -2.56 20.82
N LEU A 226 -2.20 -1.59 20.17
CA LEU A 226 -2.32 -1.39 18.71
C LEU A 226 -1.45 -2.37 17.91
N LEU A 227 -0.42 -2.94 18.52
CA LEU A 227 0.41 -3.99 17.94
C LEU A 227 0.16 -5.32 18.65
N THR A 228 0.34 -6.42 17.93
CA THR A 228 0.27 -7.79 18.48
C THR A 228 1.48 -8.15 19.36
N ALA A 229 2.59 -7.42 19.18
CA ALA A 229 3.80 -7.49 20.00
C ALA A 229 4.43 -6.10 20.11
N ASN A 230 5.22 -5.86 21.15
CA ASN A 230 5.92 -4.59 21.32
C ASN A 230 6.83 -4.30 20.12
N LEU A 231 6.92 -3.03 19.73
CA LEU A 231 7.87 -2.56 18.73
C LEU A 231 9.28 -2.70 19.33
N SER A 232 10.15 -3.48 18.70
CA SER A 232 11.50 -3.75 19.21
C SER A 232 12.57 -3.15 18.32
N ILE A 233 13.39 -2.24 18.86
CA ILE A 233 14.56 -1.66 18.20
C ILE A 233 15.79 -2.35 18.77
N ALA A 234 16.42 -3.21 17.97
CA ALA A 234 17.59 -3.97 18.41
C ALA A 234 18.77 -3.03 18.74
N ALA A 235 19.65 -3.48 19.63
CA ALA A 235 20.89 -2.75 19.94
C ALA A 235 21.69 -2.47 18.65
N GLY A 236 22.30 -1.31 18.57
CA GLY A 236 23.01 -0.83 17.36
C GLY A 236 22.11 -0.30 16.24
N ASN A 237 20.82 -0.56 16.27
CA ASN A 237 19.89 -0.06 15.27
C ASN A 237 19.27 1.28 15.67
N ARG A 238 19.15 2.19 14.69
CA ARG A 238 18.54 3.50 14.90
C ARG A 238 17.02 3.45 14.82
N ARG A 239 16.44 2.53 14.04
CA ARG A 239 15.00 2.46 13.82
C ARG A 239 14.53 1.03 13.56
N THR A 240 13.24 0.84 13.74
CA THR A 240 12.52 -0.37 13.33
C THR A 240 11.12 0.01 12.83
N HIS A 241 10.52 -0.85 12.04
CA HIS A 241 9.16 -0.72 11.56
C HIS A 241 8.40 -2.03 11.83
N SER A 242 7.17 -1.92 12.29
CA SER A 242 6.29 -3.07 12.48
C SER A 242 4.99 -2.88 11.73
N THR A 243 4.61 -3.89 10.96
CA THR A 243 3.29 -4.04 10.33
C THR A 243 2.39 -5.01 11.10
N SER A 244 2.87 -5.54 12.23
CA SER A 244 2.13 -6.46 13.09
C SER A 244 1.04 -5.74 13.89
N VAL A 245 0.19 -4.98 13.19
CA VAL A 245 -0.92 -4.23 13.77
C VAL A 245 -2.01 -5.22 14.20
N ASN A 246 -2.61 -4.96 15.35
CA ASN A 246 -3.72 -5.76 15.83
C ASN A 246 -4.96 -5.56 14.93
N ALA A 247 -5.32 -6.60 14.18
CA ALA A 247 -6.37 -6.54 13.16
C ALA A 247 -7.73 -6.11 13.71
N SER A 248 -8.03 -6.41 14.98
CA SER A 248 -9.29 -6.06 15.63
C SER A 248 -9.36 -4.60 16.08
N TYR A 249 -8.22 -3.91 16.22
CA TYR A 249 -8.13 -2.58 16.83
C TYR A 249 -7.37 -1.57 15.94
N LYS A 250 -7.25 -1.85 14.66
CA LYS A 250 -6.50 -1.01 13.71
C LYS A 250 -7.25 0.24 13.24
N THR A 251 -8.57 0.33 13.43
CA THR A 251 -9.34 1.51 13.05
C THR A 251 -9.20 2.57 14.12
N LEU A 252 -8.72 3.75 13.74
CA LEU A 252 -8.51 4.88 14.62
C LEU A 252 -9.77 5.76 14.64
N THR A 253 -10.16 6.19 15.83
CA THR A 253 -11.31 7.07 16.03
C THR A 253 -10.84 8.42 16.55
N LYS A 254 -11.42 9.51 16.04
CA LYS A 254 -11.20 10.85 16.59
C LYS A 254 -11.40 10.84 18.11
N GLY A 255 -10.45 11.42 18.83
CA GLY A 255 -10.49 11.49 20.29
C GLY A 255 -9.87 10.28 20.99
N ASP A 256 -9.52 9.21 20.27
CA ASP A 256 -8.76 8.10 20.87
C ASP A 256 -7.49 8.62 21.53
N LEU A 257 -7.26 8.20 22.77
CA LEU A 257 -6.05 8.53 23.53
C LEU A 257 -5.00 7.42 23.32
N ILE A 258 -3.98 7.72 22.55
CA ILE A 258 -2.87 6.81 22.30
C ILE A 258 -1.75 7.10 23.31
N GLN A 259 -1.30 6.06 24.01
CA GLN A 259 -0.23 6.09 25.00
C GLN A 259 0.97 5.29 24.51
N ILE A 260 2.16 5.85 24.67
CA ILE A 260 3.43 5.23 24.32
C ILE A 260 4.19 4.92 25.60
N PHE A 261 4.59 3.66 25.75
CA PHE A 261 5.36 3.17 26.89
C PHE A 261 6.70 2.64 26.41
N VAL A 262 7.74 2.87 27.19
CA VAL A 262 9.05 2.24 27.01
C VAL A 262 9.14 1.05 27.96
N GLU A 263 8.91 -0.15 27.46
CA GLU A 263 8.93 -1.39 28.26
C GLU A 263 10.37 -1.84 28.59
N SER A 264 11.31 -1.53 27.68
CA SER A 264 12.74 -1.74 27.86
C SER A 264 13.49 -0.60 27.20
N ALA A 265 14.45 -0.01 27.91
CA ALA A 265 15.17 1.18 27.45
C ALA A 265 16.47 0.86 26.70
N GLY A 266 17.01 -0.36 26.83
CA GLY A 266 18.36 -0.66 26.37
C GLY A 266 19.43 0.14 27.14
N THR A 267 20.68 0.03 26.74
CA THR A 267 21.78 0.74 27.42
C THR A 267 22.19 1.98 26.64
N GLY A 268 22.11 3.15 27.27
CA GLY A 268 22.55 4.43 26.67
C GLY A 268 21.69 4.97 25.54
N ALA A 269 20.53 4.37 25.28
CA ALA A 269 19.59 4.88 24.29
C ALA A 269 18.99 6.23 24.71
N LYS A 270 18.90 7.16 23.77
CA LYS A 270 18.31 8.50 24.00
C LYS A 270 17.36 8.87 22.90
N GLY A 271 16.35 9.64 23.30
CA GLY A 271 15.32 10.16 22.43
C GLY A 271 14.54 9.06 21.72
N LEU A 272 13.24 9.21 21.63
CA LEU A 272 12.36 8.26 20.95
C LEU A 272 11.32 9.01 20.15
N GLN A 273 11.28 8.76 18.86
CA GLN A 273 10.17 9.13 17.98
C GLN A 273 9.38 7.87 17.63
N VAL A 274 8.06 7.98 17.65
CA VAL A 274 7.13 6.94 17.24
C VAL A 274 6.21 7.49 16.18
N ASP A 275 6.21 6.90 14.99
CA ASP A 275 5.36 7.31 13.89
C ASP A 275 4.22 6.32 13.71
N LEU A 276 2.98 6.78 13.83
CA LEU A 276 1.79 6.03 13.44
C LEU A 276 1.59 6.20 11.93
N ILE A 277 1.45 5.09 11.22
CA ILE A 277 1.23 5.07 9.77
C ILE A 277 -0.15 4.49 9.51
N ALA A 278 -1.04 5.29 8.95
CA ALA A 278 -2.40 4.86 8.66
C ALA A 278 -2.82 5.21 7.24
N LEU A 279 -3.71 4.39 6.70
CA LEU A 279 -4.45 4.68 5.48
C LEU A 279 -5.62 5.61 5.84
N SER A 280 -5.72 6.75 5.18
CA SER A 280 -6.90 7.60 5.34
C SER A 280 -8.14 6.86 4.82
N LYS A 281 -9.26 7.04 5.51
CA LYS A 281 -10.55 6.67 4.94
C LYS A 281 -10.81 7.61 3.76
N ALA A 282 -11.00 7.04 2.55
CA ALA A 282 -11.43 7.78 1.38
C ALA A 282 -12.81 8.41 1.58
#